data_654fefb28207ae66f901dab7cf2e00c2
#
_entry.id   654fefb28207ae66f901dab7cf2e00c2
#
_cell.length_a   1.000
_cell.length_b   1.000
_cell.length_c   1.000
_cell.angle_alpha   90.00
_cell.angle_beta   90.00
_cell.angle_gamma   90.00
#
_symmetry.space_group_name_H-M   'P 1'
#
loop_
_entity.id
_entity.type
_entity.pdbx_description
1 polymer ?
#
loop_
_entity_poly.entity_id
_entity_poly.type
_entity_poly.pdbx_seq_one_letter_code
_entity_poly.pdbx_strand_id
1 'polypeptide(L)'
;QDMVETGIMEMRGYEVAQKYVRYRYKRELTRKSNTTDNGILALIDHMNEEVKQENSNKNPVINSTQRDYMAGEVSKDLTKRVLLPEEIVRAHEEGIIHFHDMDYFAQKEHNCDLINLEDMLQNGTVISETMIEKPHSFFTACNVTTQIVAQVASNQYGGQSFTLSHLAPFVDVSRQKLRKSVIEERIESGEVLDDAIIDKITERRLRTEVQSGIQTIQYQLITLMTCNGQAPFVTVFMYLDEVPEGRTRDDLAMIIEEVMKQRMQGVKNEKGVWITPAFPKLIYVLDEDNITEDSKYWYLTELAAKCTAKRMVPDYISAKIMKELKNGDVYPCMGCRSFLTVEDSQRNADGSHKFYGRFNQGVVTINLVDVACSAEGNMERFWEILDERLELCHRALRCRHERLLGTVSDVAPILWQNGALARLKKGETIDKLLFDGYSTISLGYAGLYEMCMRMLGKSHTDPEAKPFALAVMQRLNDKCKEWKEA
;
A
#
# COMPACT_ATOMS: atom_id res chain seq x y z
N GLN A 1 -5.14 44.85 -9.93
CA GLN A 1 -6.29 44.32 -10.69
C GLN A 1 -7.59 44.60 -9.96
N ASP A 2 -7.64 44.37 -8.65
CA ASP A 2 -8.81 44.69 -7.80
C ASP A 2 -9.13 46.18 -7.79
N MET A 3 -8.12 47.03 -7.86
CA MET A 3 -8.31 48.49 -8.03
C MET A 3 -9.05 48.84 -9.32
N VAL A 4 -8.84 48.10 -10.42
CA VAL A 4 -9.54 48.34 -11.69
C VAL A 4 -11.02 47.94 -11.57
N GLU A 5 -11.29 46.81 -10.95
CA GLU A 5 -12.68 46.38 -10.70
C GLU A 5 -13.42 47.36 -9.80
N THR A 6 -12.79 47.73 -8.69
CA THR A 6 -13.34 48.74 -7.75
C THR A 6 -13.59 50.07 -8.45
N GLY A 7 -12.64 50.58 -9.22
CA GLY A 7 -12.79 51.83 -9.97
C GLY A 7 -13.94 51.78 -10.99
N ILE A 8 -14.12 50.68 -11.71
CA ILE A 8 -15.24 50.50 -12.65
C ILE A 8 -16.57 50.44 -11.89
N MET A 9 -16.62 49.80 -10.72
CA MET A 9 -17.82 49.74 -9.87
C MET A 9 -18.17 51.12 -9.28
N GLU A 10 -17.19 51.87 -8.80
CA GLU A 10 -17.34 53.23 -8.28
C GLU A 10 -17.89 54.20 -9.33
N MET A 11 -17.49 54.01 -10.59
CA MET A 11 -18.03 54.75 -11.73
C MET A 11 -19.44 54.25 -12.17
N ARG A 12 -20.06 53.36 -11.42
CA ARG A 12 -21.37 52.74 -11.69
C ARG A 12 -21.44 51.94 -13.01
N GLY A 13 -20.29 51.52 -13.54
CA GLY A 13 -20.18 50.71 -14.75
C GLY A 13 -20.40 49.21 -14.49
N TYR A 14 -21.49 48.82 -13.81
CA TYR A 14 -21.70 47.44 -13.32
C TYR A 14 -21.66 46.37 -14.41
N GLU A 15 -22.21 46.65 -15.60
CA GLU A 15 -22.13 45.72 -16.73
C GLU A 15 -20.70 45.54 -17.23
N VAL A 16 -19.92 46.62 -17.23
CA VAL A 16 -18.51 46.63 -17.63
C VAL A 16 -17.68 45.89 -16.59
N ALA A 17 -17.90 46.14 -15.30
CA ALA A 17 -17.27 45.42 -14.21
C ALA A 17 -17.54 43.93 -14.31
N GLN A 18 -18.79 43.52 -14.54
CA GLN A 18 -19.16 42.12 -14.68
C GLN A 18 -18.47 41.44 -15.88
N LYS A 19 -18.38 42.14 -17.01
CA LYS A 19 -17.64 41.64 -18.21
C LYS A 19 -16.14 41.53 -17.93
N TYR A 20 -15.57 42.49 -17.20
CA TYR A 20 -14.16 42.51 -16.83
C TYR A 20 -13.81 41.37 -15.87
N VAL A 21 -14.64 41.13 -14.84
CA VAL A 21 -14.47 40.02 -13.90
C VAL A 21 -14.50 38.66 -14.62
N ARG A 22 -15.51 38.48 -15.52
CA ARG A 22 -15.61 37.27 -16.34
C ARG A 22 -14.40 37.08 -17.27
N TYR A 23 -13.93 38.16 -17.89
CA TYR A 23 -12.76 38.14 -18.75
C TYR A 23 -11.49 37.82 -17.96
N ARG A 24 -11.30 38.42 -16.80
CA ARG A 24 -10.19 38.18 -15.89
C ARG A 24 -10.16 36.73 -15.44
N TYR A 25 -11.30 36.20 -14.97
CA TYR A 25 -11.44 34.83 -14.57
C TYR A 25 -11.10 33.85 -15.71
N LYS A 26 -11.60 34.09 -16.90
CA LYS A 26 -11.29 33.29 -18.08
C LYS A 26 -9.81 33.32 -18.45
N ARG A 27 -9.14 34.48 -18.34
CA ARG A 27 -7.69 34.56 -18.57
C ARG A 27 -6.88 33.89 -17.48
N GLU A 28 -7.31 33.93 -16.25
CA GLU A 28 -6.67 33.21 -15.15
C GLU A 28 -6.78 31.70 -15.34
N LEU A 29 -7.94 31.21 -15.71
CA LEU A 29 -8.13 29.81 -16.09
C LEU A 29 -7.20 29.41 -17.26
N THR A 30 -7.09 30.25 -18.29
CA THR A 30 -6.21 29.99 -19.45
C THR A 30 -4.73 29.97 -19.05
N ARG A 31 -4.31 30.83 -18.12
CA ARG A 31 -2.92 30.81 -17.61
C ARG A 31 -2.63 29.56 -16.78
N LYS A 32 -3.58 29.12 -15.96
CA LYS A 32 -3.46 27.88 -15.17
C LYS A 32 -3.48 26.64 -16.08
N SER A 33 -4.30 26.61 -17.13
CA SER A 33 -4.31 25.51 -18.10
C SER A 33 -3.01 25.44 -18.94
N ASN A 34 -2.38 26.58 -19.24
CA ASN A 34 -1.10 26.57 -19.94
C ASN A 34 0.03 25.88 -19.15
N THR A 35 -0.01 25.87 -17.81
CA THR A 35 0.95 25.11 -17.01
C THR A 35 0.69 23.60 -17.09
N THR A 36 -0.57 23.19 -17.16
CA THR A 36 -0.98 21.81 -17.37
C THR A 36 -0.59 21.33 -18.77
N ASP A 37 -0.86 22.13 -19.79
CA ASP A 37 -0.45 21.84 -21.17
C ASP A 37 1.06 21.65 -21.29
N ASN A 38 1.85 22.52 -20.65
CA ASN A 38 3.30 22.42 -20.60
C ASN A 38 3.77 21.13 -19.86
N GLY A 39 3.11 20.77 -18.77
CA GLY A 39 3.34 19.51 -18.04
C GLY A 39 3.10 18.30 -18.93
N ILE A 40 1.98 18.27 -19.65
CA ILE A 40 1.62 17.18 -20.59
C ILE A 40 2.63 17.12 -21.75
N LEU A 41 3.00 18.24 -22.36
CA LEU A 41 4.00 18.27 -23.42
C LEU A 41 5.36 17.77 -22.94
N ALA A 42 5.79 18.18 -21.74
CA ALA A 42 7.02 17.70 -21.15
C ALA A 42 7.02 16.18 -20.92
N LEU A 43 5.87 15.59 -20.59
CA LEU A 43 5.73 14.13 -20.50
C LEU A 43 5.89 13.46 -21.87
N ILE A 44 5.23 14.00 -22.92
CA ILE A 44 5.29 13.47 -24.28
C ILE A 44 6.72 13.54 -24.82
N ASP A 45 7.40 14.66 -24.59
CA ASP A 45 8.77 14.91 -25.04
C ASP A 45 9.84 14.26 -24.15
N HIS A 46 9.46 13.50 -23.12
CA HIS A 46 10.35 12.88 -22.14
C HIS A 46 11.25 13.88 -21.38
N MET A 47 10.77 15.10 -21.17
CA MET A 47 11.50 16.20 -20.53
C MET A 47 11.07 16.45 -19.07
N ASN A 48 10.09 15.71 -18.55
CA ASN A 48 9.62 15.83 -17.16
C ASN A 48 10.63 15.16 -16.21
N GLU A 49 11.38 15.98 -15.46
CA GLU A 49 12.42 15.51 -14.55
C GLU A 49 11.86 14.80 -13.31
N GLU A 50 10.68 15.20 -12.82
CA GLU A 50 10.01 14.56 -11.69
C GLU A 50 9.69 13.08 -12.04
N VAL A 51 9.09 12.87 -13.19
CA VAL A 51 8.71 11.54 -13.67
C VAL A 51 9.92 10.66 -14.00
N LYS A 52 11.03 11.23 -14.45
CA LYS A 52 12.28 10.49 -14.68
C LYS A 52 12.90 9.90 -13.40
N GLN A 53 12.62 10.52 -12.25
CA GLN A 53 13.15 10.11 -10.94
C GLN A 53 12.18 9.20 -10.17
N GLU A 54 10.98 8.98 -10.71
CA GLU A 54 9.97 8.16 -10.06
C GLU A 54 10.29 6.66 -10.04
N ASN A 55 9.54 5.97 -9.22
CA ASN A 55 9.63 4.57 -8.83
C ASN A 55 9.96 3.59 -9.96
N SER A 56 10.76 2.58 -9.62
CA SER A 56 11.17 1.47 -10.47
C SER A 56 10.02 0.59 -11.02
N ASN A 57 8.78 0.79 -10.61
CA ASN A 57 7.61 0.04 -11.08
C ASN A 57 6.84 0.72 -12.22
N LYS A 58 7.19 1.96 -12.58
CA LYS A 58 6.65 2.69 -13.74
C LYS A 58 7.76 3.04 -14.72
N ASN A 59 7.51 2.83 -16.02
CA ASN A 59 8.43 3.28 -17.07
C ASN A 59 7.77 4.39 -17.88
N PRO A 60 8.19 5.66 -17.72
CA PRO A 60 7.54 6.82 -18.34
C PRO A 60 7.65 6.88 -19.87
N VAL A 61 8.50 6.03 -20.49
CA VAL A 61 8.64 5.95 -21.95
C VAL A 61 7.53 5.12 -22.60
N ILE A 62 6.89 4.23 -21.84
CA ILE A 62 5.84 3.35 -22.34
C ILE A 62 4.53 4.13 -22.51
N ASN A 63 3.88 4.00 -23.68
CA ASN A 63 2.65 4.73 -24.02
C ASN A 63 1.52 4.61 -23.00
N SER A 64 1.28 3.44 -22.42
CA SER A 64 0.25 3.25 -21.39
C SER A 64 0.57 4.01 -20.11
N THR A 65 1.83 4.00 -19.69
CA THR A 65 2.32 4.76 -18.53
C THR A 65 2.25 6.26 -18.78
N GLN A 66 2.65 6.74 -19.97
CA GLN A 66 2.49 8.15 -20.35
C GLN A 66 1.05 8.60 -20.26
N ARG A 67 0.11 7.77 -20.74
CA ARG A 67 -1.32 8.10 -20.70
C ARG A 67 -1.82 8.24 -19.26
N ASP A 68 -1.37 7.40 -18.33
CA ASP A 68 -1.67 7.50 -16.91
C ASP A 68 -1.11 8.80 -16.31
N TYR A 69 0.14 9.13 -16.59
CA TYR A 69 0.74 10.41 -16.16
C TYR A 69 0.00 11.64 -16.71
N MET A 70 -0.44 11.59 -17.98
CA MET A 70 -1.24 12.68 -18.54
C MET A 70 -2.57 12.85 -17.81
N ALA A 71 -3.24 11.74 -17.49
CA ALA A 71 -4.46 11.76 -16.67
C ALA A 71 -4.17 12.32 -15.28
N GLY A 72 -3.03 11.96 -14.68
CA GLY A 72 -2.56 12.49 -13.41
C GLY A 72 -2.34 14.01 -13.42
N GLU A 73 -1.72 14.56 -14.48
CA GLU A 73 -1.54 16.02 -14.62
C GLU A 73 -2.88 16.77 -14.70
N VAL A 74 -3.84 16.23 -15.44
CA VAL A 74 -5.21 16.79 -15.50
C VAL A 74 -5.89 16.72 -14.14
N SER A 75 -5.74 15.61 -13.43
CA SER A 75 -6.30 15.42 -12.09
C SER A 75 -5.67 16.36 -11.06
N LYS A 76 -4.33 16.52 -11.07
CA LYS A 76 -3.61 17.49 -10.22
C LYS A 76 -4.13 18.93 -10.43
N ASP A 77 -4.25 19.34 -11.69
CA ASP A 77 -4.75 20.67 -12.03
C ASP A 77 -6.19 20.88 -11.52
N LEU A 78 -7.08 19.92 -11.76
CA LEU A 78 -8.45 19.96 -11.26
C LEU A 78 -8.50 20.01 -9.73
N THR A 79 -7.68 19.20 -9.08
CA THR A 79 -7.57 19.13 -7.62
C THR A 79 -7.15 20.47 -7.03
N LYS A 80 -6.12 21.10 -7.58
CA LYS A 80 -5.61 22.39 -7.13
C LYS A 80 -6.59 23.54 -7.36
N ARG A 81 -7.28 23.56 -8.50
CA ARG A 81 -8.15 24.67 -8.87
C ARG A 81 -9.56 24.59 -8.29
N VAL A 82 -10.07 23.39 -8.01
CA VAL A 82 -11.51 23.18 -7.77
C VAL A 82 -11.80 22.37 -6.52
N LEU A 83 -10.98 21.33 -6.20
CA LEU A 83 -11.36 20.33 -5.22
C LEU A 83 -10.77 20.59 -3.83
N LEU A 84 -9.63 21.26 -3.73
CA LEU A 84 -8.99 21.58 -2.45
C LEU A 84 -9.14 23.06 -2.11
N PRO A 85 -9.24 23.40 -0.82
CA PRO A 85 -9.13 24.78 -0.36
C PRO A 85 -7.80 25.42 -0.77
N GLU A 86 -7.85 26.71 -1.15
CA GLU A 86 -6.66 27.47 -1.63
C GLU A 86 -5.51 27.44 -0.61
N GLU A 87 -5.79 27.49 0.67
CA GLU A 87 -4.79 27.45 1.74
C GLU A 87 -4.01 26.13 1.75
N ILE A 88 -4.68 24.99 1.49
CA ILE A 88 -4.04 23.66 1.44
C ILE A 88 -3.18 23.55 0.18
N VAL A 89 -3.68 24.04 -0.96
CA VAL A 89 -2.92 24.07 -2.21
C VAL A 89 -1.66 24.93 -2.04
N ARG A 90 -1.78 26.12 -1.48
CA ARG A 90 -0.65 27.01 -1.24
C ARG A 90 0.36 26.38 -0.28
N ALA A 91 -0.09 25.79 0.83
CA ALA A 91 0.79 25.13 1.78
C ALA A 91 1.56 23.95 1.15
N HIS A 92 0.93 23.23 0.22
CA HIS A 92 1.60 22.17 -0.56
C HIS A 92 2.62 22.74 -1.55
N GLU A 93 2.26 23.78 -2.30
CA GLU A 93 3.15 24.41 -3.30
C GLU A 93 4.35 25.13 -2.67
N GLU A 94 4.18 25.71 -1.49
CA GLU A 94 5.25 26.33 -0.69
C GLU A 94 6.09 25.30 0.08
N GLY A 95 5.74 24.01 0.04
CA GLY A 95 6.48 22.94 0.71
C GLY A 95 6.31 22.90 2.23
N ILE A 96 5.31 23.57 2.78
CA ILE A 96 4.96 23.59 4.21
C ILE A 96 4.41 22.23 4.65
N ILE A 97 3.54 21.67 3.82
CA ILE A 97 3.02 20.31 3.92
C ILE A 97 3.15 19.61 2.56
N HIS A 98 3.11 18.29 2.56
CA HIS A 98 2.97 17.52 1.33
C HIS A 98 1.64 16.77 1.32
N PHE A 99 0.77 17.15 0.39
CA PHE A 99 -0.47 16.42 0.10
C PHE A 99 -0.13 15.33 -0.91
N HIS A 100 0.00 14.08 -0.45
CA HIS A 100 0.44 12.96 -1.29
C HIS A 100 -0.56 12.65 -2.40
N ASP A 101 -0.06 12.11 -3.52
CA ASP A 101 -0.86 11.51 -4.59
C ASP A 101 -2.07 12.39 -5.01
N MET A 102 -1.81 13.66 -5.27
CA MET A 102 -2.81 14.64 -5.64
C MET A 102 -3.42 14.35 -7.03
N ASP A 103 -2.68 13.63 -7.83
CA ASP A 103 -3.04 13.13 -9.15
C ASP A 103 -4.16 12.06 -9.13
N TYR A 104 -4.35 11.36 -7.99
CA TYR A 104 -5.45 10.40 -7.81
C TYR A 104 -6.63 10.94 -6.97
N PHE A 105 -6.49 12.13 -6.40
CA PHE A 105 -7.49 12.68 -5.49
C PHE A 105 -8.86 12.93 -6.14
N ALA A 106 -8.88 13.28 -7.43
CA ALA A 106 -10.11 13.54 -8.15
C ALA A 106 -11.00 12.29 -8.32
N GLN A 107 -10.43 11.10 -8.45
CA GLN A 107 -11.11 9.84 -8.72
C GLN A 107 -11.77 9.18 -7.50
N LYS A 108 -11.60 9.70 -6.30
CA LYS A 108 -12.09 9.09 -5.06
C LYS A 108 -11.46 7.73 -4.77
N GLU A 109 -10.19 7.56 -5.11
CA GLU A 109 -9.39 6.39 -4.82
C GLU A 109 -8.75 6.48 -3.43
N HIS A 110 -8.52 5.33 -2.81
CA HIS A 110 -7.79 5.22 -1.54
C HIS A 110 -6.32 4.87 -1.79
N ASN A 111 -5.50 4.98 -0.73
CA ASN A 111 -4.07 4.74 -0.81
C ASN A 111 -3.75 3.23 -0.77
N CYS A 112 -3.30 2.71 0.37
CA CYS A 112 -2.83 1.34 0.53
C CYS A 112 -3.89 0.43 1.13
N ASP A 113 -3.76 -0.88 0.90
CA ASP A 113 -4.67 -1.87 1.45
C ASP A 113 -4.01 -3.17 1.94
N LEU A 114 -4.74 -3.89 2.78
CA LEU A 114 -4.45 -5.24 3.25
C LEU A 114 -5.50 -6.18 2.67
N ILE A 115 -5.16 -6.89 1.61
CA ILE A 115 -6.11 -7.73 0.87
C ILE A 115 -6.54 -8.93 1.72
N ASN A 116 -7.84 -9.17 1.81
CA ASN A 116 -8.40 -10.38 2.40
C ASN A 116 -8.49 -11.52 1.35
N LEU A 117 -7.33 -12.10 1.03
CA LEU A 117 -7.28 -13.25 0.12
C LEU A 117 -8.02 -14.46 0.66
N GLU A 118 -8.07 -14.65 1.99
CA GLU A 118 -8.78 -15.77 2.58
C GLU A 118 -10.25 -15.74 2.16
N ASP A 119 -10.92 -14.61 2.35
CA ASP A 119 -12.32 -14.45 1.94
C ASP A 119 -12.52 -14.69 0.45
N MET A 120 -11.66 -14.09 -0.39
CA MET A 120 -11.78 -14.19 -1.85
C MET A 120 -11.56 -15.62 -2.36
N LEU A 121 -10.58 -16.33 -1.80
CA LEU A 121 -10.23 -17.70 -2.23
C LEU A 121 -11.18 -18.76 -1.65
N GLN A 122 -11.69 -18.58 -0.43
CA GLN A 122 -12.59 -19.55 0.20
C GLN A 122 -14.04 -19.41 -0.27
N ASN A 123 -14.51 -18.17 -0.47
CA ASN A 123 -15.90 -17.85 -0.83
C ASN A 123 -16.09 -17.52 -2.31
N GLY A 124 -15.00 -17.54 -3.09
CA GLY A 124 -15.02 -17.07 -4.47
C GLY A 124 -15.01 -15.54 -4.60
N THR A 125 -14.73 -15.08 -5.80
CA THR A 125 -14.65 -13.65 -6.14
C THR A 125 -15.11 -13.43 -7.59
N VAL A 126 -15.23 -12.19 -8.03
CA VAL A 126 -15.52 -11.85 -9.43
C VAL A 126 -14.38 -11.00 -9.99
N ILE A 127 -13.82 -11.41 -11.11
CA ILE A 127 -12.78 -10.68 -11.84
C ILE A 127 -13.29 -10.43 -13.26
N SER A 128 -13.34 -9.16 -13.67
CA SER A 128 -13.82 -8.77 -15.00
C SER A 128 -15.14 -9.46 -15.38
N GLU A 129 -16.14 -9.36 -14.49
CA GLU A 129 -17.48 -9.96 -14.62
C GLU A 129 -17.53 -11.49 -14.66
N THR A 130 -16.38 -12.17 -14.46
CA THR A 130 -16.30 -13.63 -14.43
C THR A 130 -16.21 -14.13 -13.00
N MET A 131 -17.12 -15.06 -12.64
CA MET A 131 -17.08 -15.73 -11.35
C MET A 131 -15.82 -16.63 -11.26
N ILE A 132 -15.06 -16.45 -10.21
CA ILE A 132 -13.92 -17.28 -9.85
C ILE A 132 -14.31 -18.06 -8.59
N GLU A 133 -14.51 -19.35 -8.75
CA GLU A 133 -14.84 -20.24 -7.65
C GLU A 133 -13.61 -20.54 -6.78
N LYS A 134 -13.84 -21.17 -5.62
CA LYS A 134 -12.80 -21.63 -4.72
C LYS A 134 -11.79 -22.53 -5.47
N PRO A 135 -10.49 -22.22 -5.42
CA PRO A 135 -9.47 -23.02 -6.10
C PRO A 135 -9.42 -24.49 -5.63
N HIS A 136 -9.24 -25.41 -6.57
CA HIS A 136 -9.11 -26.84 -6.31
C HIS A 136 -7.66 -27.34 -6.31
N SER A 137 -6.68 -26.43 -6.21
CA SER A 137 -5.27 -26.74 -6.03
C SER A 137 -4.49 -25.50 -5.57
N PHE A 138 -3.33 -25.73 -4.98
CA PHE A 138 -2.41 -24.66 -4.59
C PHE A 138 -1.94 -23.83 -5.80
N PHE A 139 -1.62 -24.49 -6.91
CA PHE A 139 -1.21 -23.81 -8.13
C PHE A 139 -2.31 -22.88 -8.67
N THR A 140 -3.57 -23.34 -8.66
CA THR A 140 -4.70 -22.50 -9.07
C THR A 140 -4.90 -21.34 -8.10
N ALA A 141 -4.76 -21.55 -6.79
CA ALA A 141 -4.83 -20.48 -5.80
C ALA A 141 -3.75 -19.41 -6.03
N CYS A 142 -2.53 -19.81 -6.37
CA CYS A 142 -1.45 -18.88 -6.74
C CYS A 142 -1.80 -18.06 -7.98
N ASN A 143 -2.34 -18.69 -9.02
CA ASN A 143 -2.77 -17.98 -10.23
C ASN A 143 -3.88 -16.97 -9.97
N VAL A 144 -4.91 -17.37 -9.24
CA VAL A 144 -6.04 -16.50 -8.87
C VAL A 144 -5.53 -15.32 -8.03
N THR A 145 -4.62 -15.57 -7.08
CA THR A 145 -3.99 -14.52 -6.27
C THR A 145 -3.33 -13.44 -7.12
N THR A 146 -2.59 -13.82 -8.16
CA THR A 146 -1.92 -12.83 -9.03
C THR A 146 -2.91 -12.00 -9.84
N GLN A 147 -4.03 -12.59 -10.26
CA GLN A 147 -5.11 -11.87 -10.94
C GLN A 147 -5.81 -10.90 -9.98
N ILE A 148 -6.08 -11.32 -8.75
CA ILE A 148 -6.63 -10.45 -7.70
C ILE A 148 -5.71 -9.25 -7.46
N VAL A 149 -4.42 -9.51 -7.27
CA VAL A 149 -3.40 -8.47 -7.05
C VAL A 149 -3.37 -7.45 -8.19
N ALA A 150 -3.43 -7.90 -9.44
CA ALA A 150 -3.44 -7.01 -10.60
C ALA A 150 -4.71 -6.14 -10.67
N GLN A 151 -5.87 -6.72 -10.35
CA GLN A 151 -7.14 -6.00 -10.31
C GLN A 151 -7.20 -5.00 -9.15
N VAL A 152 -6.73 -5.36 -7.96
CA VAL A 152 -6.64 -4.45 -6.81
C VAL A 152 -5.71 -3.29 -7.14
N ALA A 153 -4.51 -3.56 -7.67
CA ALA A 153 -3.54 -2.53 -8.06
C ALA A 153 -4.05 -1.58 -9.16
N SER A 154 -5.09 -1.96 -9.91
CA SER A 154 -5.74 -1.12 -10.91
C SER A 154 -6.86 -0.23 -10.34
N ASN A 155 -7.18 -0.35 -9.06
CA ASN A 155 -8.29 0.33 -8.41
C ASN A 155 -7.89 1.08 -7.13
N GLN A 156 -6.59 1.23 -6.88
CA GLN A 156 -6.01 2.00 -5.79
C GLN A 156 -4.64 2.54 -6.22
N TYR A 157 -4.13 3.58 -5.58
CA TYR A 157 -2.90 4.22 -6.01
C TYR A 157 -1.67 3.89 -5.13
N GLY A 158 -1.86 3.26 -3.98
CA GLY A 158 -0.77 2.88 -3.08
C GLY A 158 -0.31 1.43 -3.24
N GLY A 159 0.29 0.91 -2.19
CA GLY A 159 0.73 -0.48 -2.12
C GLY A 159 -0.32 -1.39 -1.51
N GLN A 160 -0.27 -2.66 -1.87
CA GLN A 160 -1.12 -3.68 -1.30
C GLN A 160 -0.29 -4.76 -0.60
N SER A 161 -0.83 -5.31 0.47
CA SER A 161 -0.19 -6.40 1.21
C SER A 161 -1.12 -7.60 1.32
N PHE A 162 -0.56 -8.78 1.20
CA PHE A 162 -1.25 -10.04 1.51
C PHE A 162 -0.32 -10.99 2.27
N THR A 163 -0.91 -11.99 2.92
CA THR A 163 -0.16 -13.00 3.66
C THR A 163 -0.15 -14.35 2.93
N LEU A 164 0.95 -15.10 3.09
CA LEU A 164 1.04 -16.47 2.60
C LEU A 164 0.18 -17.46 3.40
N SER A 165 -0.21 -17.11 4.62
CA SER A 165 -1.10 -17.94 5.45
C SER A 165 -2.44 -18.23 4.77
N HIS A 166 -2.96 -17.28 3.97
CA HIS A 166 -4.20 -17.46 3.20
C HIS A 166 -4.08 -18.48 2.07
N LEU A 167 -2.86 -18.80 1.63
CA LEU A 167 -2.58 -19.83 0.61
C LEU A 167 -2.31 -21.22 1.23
N ALA A 168 -1.88 -21.27 2.49
CA ALA A 168 -1.47 -22.52 3.15
C ALA A 168 -2.54 -23.63 3.11
N PRO A 169 -3.84 -23.36 3.33
CA PRO A 169 -4.88 -24.40 3.25
C PRO A 169 -4.97 -25.10 1.89
N PHE A 170 -4.59 -24.44 0.81
CA PHE A 170 -4.64 -25.02 -0.54
C PHE A 170 -3.53 -26.04 -0.81
N VAL A 171 -2.48 -26.05 0.02
CA VAL A 171 -1.43 -27.09 -0.04
C VAL A 171 -2.03 -28.44 0.30
N ASP A 172 -2.87 -28.52 1.34
CA ASP A 172 -3.54 -29.79 1.70
C ASP A 172 -4.58 -30.21 0.65
N VAL A 173 -5.29 -29.26 0.04
CA VAL A 173 -6.19 -29.54 -1.11
C VAL A 173 -5.43 -30.21 -2.24
N SER A 174 -4.25 -29.69 -2.60
CA SER A 174 -3.39 -30.30 -3.61
C SER A 174 -2.84 -31.67 -3.17
N ARG A 175 -2.46 -31.81 -1.91
CA ARG A 175 -1.96 -33.09 -1.36
C ARG A 175 -2.99 -34.19 -1.50
N GLN A 176 -4.23 -33.94 -1.11
CA GLN A 176 -5.32 -34.91 -1.23
C GLN A 176 -5.59 -35.29 -2.68
N LYS A 177 -5.60 -34.32 -3.59
CA LYS A 177 -5.78 -34.51 -5.03
C LYS A 177 -4.63 -35.35 -5.62
N LEU A 178 -3.40 -35.03 -5.29
CA LEU A 178 -2.21 -35.76 -5.76
C LEU A 178 -2.17 -37.17 -5.21
N ARG A 179 -2.50 -37.35 -3.93
CA ARG A 179 -2.55 -38.70 -3.31
C ARG A 179 -3.56 -39.61 -4.03
N LYS A 180 -4.73 -39.06 -4.36
CA LYS A 180 -5.75 -39.79 -5.13
C LYS A 180 -5.22 -40.19 -6.50
N SER A 181 -4.59 -39.24 -7.23
CA SER A 181 -4.00 -39.56 -8.55
C SER A 181 -2.90 -40.62 -8.47
N VAL A 182 -2.03 -40.56 -7.45
CA VAL A 182 -0.98 -41.58 -7.27
C VAL A 182 -1.58 -42.96 -7.00
N ILE A 183 -2.67 -43.07 -6.21
CA ILE A 183 -3.37 -44.33 -5.95
C ILE A 183 -3.98 -44.88 -7.25
N GLU A 184 -4.69 -44.03 -8.02
CA GLU A 184 -5.30 -44.42 -9.30
C GLU A 184 -4.25 -44.92 -10.31
N GLU A 185 -3.14 -44.22 -10.48
CA GLU A 185 -2.03 -44.59 -11.36
C GLU A 185 -1.43 -45.99 -10.96
N ARG A 186 -1.27 -46.23 -9.66
CA ARG A 186 -0.72 -47.52 -9.17
C ARG A 186 -1.69 -48.67 -9.34
N ILE A 187 -2.99 -48.44 -9.17
CA ILE A 187 -4.03 -49.43 -9.45
C ILE A 187 -4.02 -49.77 -10.94
N GLU A 188 -3.98 -48.80 -11.82
CA GLU A 188 -3.95 -48.99 -13.27
C GLU A 188 -2.69 -49.72 -13.74
N SER A 189 -1.54 -49.47 -13.10
CA SER A 189 -0.27 -50.16 -13.40
C SER A 189 -0.15 -51.58 -12.77
N GLY A 190 -1.12 -51.97 -11.93
CA GLY A 190 -1.09 -53.27 -11.23
C GLY A 190 -0.03 -53.37 -10.13
N GLU A 191 0.45 -52.20 -9.63
CA GLU A 191 1.45 -52.14 -8.57
C GLU A 191 0.81 -52.29 -7.17
N VAL A 192 1.58 -52.78 -6.21
CA VAL A 192 1.13 -52.92 -4.83
C VAL A 192 0.91 -51.55 -4.21
N LEU A 193 -0.22 -51.41 -3.53
CA LEU A 193 -0.52 -50.20 -2.73
C LEU A 193 0.25 -50.26 -1.41
N ASP A 194 1.24 -49.38 -1.27
CA ASP A 194 2.01 -49.16 -0.05
C ASP A 194 1.85 -47.68 0.33
N ASP A 195 1.23 -47.42 1.47
CA ASP A 195 0.94 -46.05 1.93
C ASP A 195 2.21 -45.22 2.08
N ALA A 196 3.31 -45.76 2.57
CA ALA A 196 4.56 -45.04 2.72
C ALA A 196 5.15 -44.59 1.35
N ILE A 197 5.03 -45.43 0.34
CA ILE A 197 5.47 -45.15 -1.03
C ILE A 197 4.53 -44.09 -1.66
N ILE A 198 3.21 -44.28 -1.48
CA ILE A 198 2.20 -43.33 -1.97
C ILE A 198 2.44 -41.93 -1.37
N ASP A 199 2.61 -41.86 -0.06
CA ASP A 199 2.86 -40.58 0.63
C ASP A 199 4.18 -39.94 0.19
N LYS A 200 5.24 -40.71 0.02
CA LYS A 200 6.53 -40.19 -0.49
C LYS A 200 6.43 -39.64 -1.91
N ILE A 201 5.69 -40.28 -2.79
CA ILE A 201 5.47 -39.82 -4.17
C ILE A 201 4.60 -38.54 -4.12
N THR A 202 3.54 -38.54 -3.32
CA THR A 202 2.64 -37.41 -3.14
C THR A 202 3.39 -36.17 -2.66
N GLU A 203 4.18 -36.28 -1.58
CA GLU A 203 4.92 -35.13 -1.04
C GLU A 203 5.99 -34.60 -2.02
N ARG A 204 6.62 -35.48 -2.81
CA ARG A 204 7.54 -35.03 -3.87
C ARG A 204 6.82 -34.24 -4.95
N ARG A 205 5.65 -34.70 -5.43
CA ARG A 205 4.83 -33.99 -6.43
C ARG A 205 4.28 -32.69 -5.88
N LEU A 206 3.86 -32.69 -4.62
CA LEU A 206 3.37 -31.51 -3.92
C LEU A 206 4.45 -30.42 -3.84
N ARG A 207 5.68 -30.76 -3.46
CA ARG A 207 6.80 -29.82 -3.46
C ARG A 207 7.06 -29.22 -4.84
N THR A 208 6.93 -29.99 -5.91
CA THR A 208 7.03 -29.51 -7.28
C THR A 208 5.89 -28.55 -7.62
N GLU A 209 4.67 -28.83 -7.17
CA GLU A 209 3.52 -27.94 -7.36
C GLU A 209 3.68 -26.62 -6.59
N VAL A 210 4.13 -26.68 -5.33
CA VAL A 210 4.42 -25.48 -4.52
C VAL A 210 5.49 -24.64 -5.19
N GLN A 211 6.57 -25.24 -5.67
CA GLN A 211 7.61 -24.55 -6.43
C GLN A 211 7.05 -23.83 -7.65
N SER A 212 6.23 -24.52 -8.44
CA SER A 212 5.62 -23.97 -9.66
C SER A 212 4.65 -22.82 -9.33
N GLY A 213 3.85 -22.97 -8.26
CA GLY A 213 2.91 -21.95 -7.80
C GLY A 213 3.63 -20.67 -7.35
N ILE A 214 4.67 -20.81 -6.55
CA ILE A 214 5.45 -19.66 -6.07
C ILE A 214 6.23 -18.99 -7.22
N GLN A 215 6.79 -19.79 -8.13
CA GLN A 215 7.41 -19.26 -9.34
C GLN A 215 6.41 -18.45 -10.17
N THR A 216 5.18 -18.94 -10.30
CA THR A 216 4.09 -18.24 -11.00
C THR A 216 3.79 -16.90 -10.33
N ILE A 217 3.64 -16.86 -9.01
CA ILE A 217 3.45 -15.60 -8.27
C ILE A 217 4.62 -14.64 -8.56
N GLN A 218 5.86 -15.08 -8.42
CA GLN A 218 7.02 -14.21 -8.61
C GLN A 218 7.05 -13.62 -10.03
N TYR A 219 6.88 -14.44 -11.07
CA TYR A 219 6.96 -13.96 -12.45
C TYR A 219 5.75 -13.12 -12.86
N GLN A 220 4.55 -13.52 -12.49
CA GLN A 220 3.35 -12.75 -12.84
C GLN A 220 3.33 -11.38 -12.17
N LEU A 221 3.69 -11.26 -10.89
CA LEU A 221 3.76 -9.97 -10.21
C LEU A 221 4.77 -8.99 -10.82
N ILE A 222 5.77 -9.48 -11.54
CA ILE A 222 6.77 -8.63 -12.20
C ILE A 222 6.36 -8.30 -13.64
N THR A 223 5.69 -9.24 -14.31
CA THR A 223 5.36 -9.13 -15.74
C THR A 223 3.96 -8.60 -16.01
N LEU A 224 3.07 -8.64 -15.02
CA LEU A 224 1.74 -8.03 -15.14
C LEU A 224 1.86 -6.51 -15.12
N MET A 225 1.20 -5.89 -16.06
CA MET A 225 1.02 -4.44 -16.11
C MET A 225 -0.42 -4.12 -15.73
N THR A 226 -0.60 -3.25 -14.74
CA THR A 226 -1.91 -2.75 -14.33
C THR A 226 -2.46 -1.75 -15.33
N CYS A 227 -3.72 -1.35 -15.19
CA CYS A 227 -4.32 -0.29 -16.01
C CYS A 227 -3.55 1.05 -15.91
N ASN A 228 -2.84 1.28 -14.80
CA ASN A 228 -2.02 2.48 -14.55
C ASN A 228 -0.62 2.38 -15.19
N GLY A 229 -0.35 1.36 -15.99
CA GLY A 229 0.94 1.18 -16.68
C GLY A 229 2.11 0.84 -15.75
N GLN A 230 1.86 0.28 -14.57
CA GLN A 230 2.86 -0.10 -13.57
C GLN A 230 2.80 -1.58 -13.21
N ALA A 231 3.91 -2.14 -12.74
CA ALA A 231 3.88 -3.41 -12.03
C ALA A 231 3.22 -3.23 -10.64
N PRO A 232 2.44 -4.21 -10.15
CA PRO A 232 1.78 -4.09 -8.84
C PRO A 232 2.78 -3.82 -7.71
N PHE A 233 2.52 -2.78 -6.92
CA PHE A 233 3.27 -2.49 -5.69
C PHE A 233 2.78 -3.40 -4.57
N VAL A 234 3.46 -4.53 -4.35
CA VAL A 234 3.00 -5.63 -3.50
C VAL A 234 3.99 -5.91 -2.38
N THR A 235 3.45 -6.19 -1.20
CA THR A 235 4.18 -6.72 -0.05
C THR A 235 3.59 -8.09 0.34
N VAL A 236 4.45 -9.06 0.55
CA VAL A 236 4.10 -10.41 1.00
C VAL A 236 4.53 -10.57 2.46
N PHE A 237 3.57 -10.92 3.31
CA PHE A 237 3.77 -11.14 4.72
C PHE A 237 3.95 -12.63 5.01
N MET A 238 4.96 -12.96 5.81
CA MET A 238 5.39 -14.32 6.11
C MET A 238 5.48 -14.49 7.62
N TYR A 239 4.40 -14.97 8.24
CA TYR A 239 4.31 -15.21 9.67
C TYR A 239 3.71 -16.58 9.97
N LEU A 240 4.45 -17.44 10.66
CA LEU A 240 4.05 -18.82 10.90
C LEU A 240 2.86 -18.94 11.85
N ASP A 241 2.79 -18.08 12.87
CA ASP A 241 1.74 -18.10 13.89
C ASP A 241 0.38 -17.55 13.43
N GLU A 242 0.27 -17.11 12.15
CA GLU A 242 -1.05 -16.81 11.55
C GLU A 242 -1.89 -18.07 11.31
N VAL A 243 -1.30 -19.24 11.38
CA VAL A 243 -2.01 -20.53 11.25
C VAL A 243 -1.77 -21.39 12.47
N PRO A 244 -2.74 -22.26 12.84
CA PRO A 244 -2.58 -23.20 13.97
C PRO A 244 -1.35 -24.10 13.81
N GLU A 245 -0.77 -24.51 14.95
CA GLU A 245 0.27 -25.52 14.96
C GLU A 245 -0.19 -26.81 14.27
N GLY A 246 0.76 -27.52 13.68
CA GLY A 246 0.53 -28.77 12.98
C GLY A 246 0.78 -28.67 11.48
N ARG A 247 0.07 -29.46 10.71
CA ARG A 247 0.34 -29.63 9.27
C ARG A 247 0.22 -28.35 8.46
N THR A 248 -0.78 -27.51 8.75
CA THR A 248 -0.97 -26.24 8.03
C THR A 248 0.20 -25.30 8.25
N ARG A 249 0.78 -25.26 9.46
CA ARG A 249 1.99 -24.47 9.75
C ARG A 249 3.22 -25.05 9.03
N ASP A 250 3.36 -26.37 8.96
CA ASP A 250 4.41 -27.01 8.17
C ASP A 250 4.26 -26.71 6.66
N ASP A 251 3.04 -26.67 6.16
CA ASP A 251 2.73 -26.30 4.78
C ASP A 251 3.05 -24.82 4.52
N LEU A 252 2.71 -23.93 5.44
CA LEU A 252 3.10 -22.51 5.36
C LEU A 252 4.62 -22.35 5.39
N ALA A 253 5.31 -23.10 6.24
CA ALA A 253 6.77 -23.11 6.28
C ALA A 253 7.40 -23.54 4.95
N MET A 254 6.82 -24.54 4.28
CA MET A 254 7.23 -24.98 2.94
C MET A 254 7.01 -23.88 1.88
N ILE A 255 5.91 -23.13 1.95
CA ILE A 255 5.64 -21.99 1.06
C ILE A 255 6.69 -20.90 1.29
N ILE A 256 6.94 -20.51 2.54
CA ILE A 256 7.93 -19.50 2.93
C ILE A 256 9.33 -19.90 2.44
N GLU A 257 9.71 -21.15 2.65
CA GLU A 257 10.99 -21.71 2.17
C GLU A 257 11.15 -21.50 0.66
N GLU A 258 10.11 -21.84 -0.10
CA GLU A 258 10.15 -21.72 -1.56
C GLU A 258 10.19 -20.25 -2.02
N VAL A 259 9.42 -19.35 -1.39
CA VAL A 259 9.48 -17.91 -1.66
C VAL A 259 10.90 -17.36 -1.48
N MET A 260 11.59 -17.74 -0.41
CA MET A 260 12.96 -17.31 -0.17
C MET A 260 13.95 -17.89 -1.18
N LYS A 261 13.80 -19.18 -1.55
CA LYS A 261 14.62 -19.83 -2.58
C LYS A 261 14.48 -19.12 -3.94
N GLN A 262 13.25 -18.85 -4.36
CA GLN A 262 12.96 -18.14 -5.60
C GLN A 262 13.51 -16.71 -5.56
N ARG A 263 13.42 -16.02 -4.43
CA ARG A 263 13.98 -14.69 -4.25
C ARG A 263 15.52 -14.71 -4.32
N MET A 264 16.18 -15.68 -3.70
CA MET A 264 17.64 -15.84 -3.79
C MET A 264 18.11 -16.10 -5.23
N GLN A 265 17.36 -16.85 -6.00
CA GLN A 265 17.63 -17.06 -7.43
C GLN A 265 17.49 -15.72 -8.18
N GLY A 266 16.45 -14.95 -7.90
CA GLY A 266 16.10 -13.73 -8.61
C GLY A 266 15.41 -14.01 -9.94
N VAL A 267 15.40 -13.03 -10.83
CA VAL A 267 14.84 -13.12 -12.17
C VAL A 267 15.86 -12.66 -13.19
N LYS A 268 15.77 -13.15 -14.42
CA LYS A 268 16.60 -12.67 -15.53
C LYS A 268 16.00 -11.42 -16.15
N ASN A 269 16.80 -10.38 -16.29
CA ASN A 269 16.43 -9.24 -17.11
C ASN A 269 16.53 -9.55 -18.60
N GLU A 270 16.21 -8.59 -19.47
CA GLU A 270 16.28 -8.70 -20.92
C GLU A 270 17.67 -9.09 -21.46
N LYS A 271 18.74 -8.79 -20.72
CA LYS A 271 20.13 -9.12 -21.05
C LYS A 271 20.57 -10.49 -20.52
N GLY A 272 19.62 -11.25 -19.92
CA GLY A 272 19.90 -12.57 -19.35
C GLY A 272 20.65 -12.54 -18.01
N VAL A 273 20.82 -11.37 -17.39
CA VAL A 273 21.47 -11.21 -16.09
C VAL A 273 20.48 -11.43 -14.96
N TRP A 274 20.86 -12.20 -13.96
CA TRP A 274 20.07 -12.43 -12.75
C TRP A 274 20.05 -11.19 -11.86
N ILE A 275 18.87 -10.62 -11.64
CA ILE A 275 18.63 -9.42 -10.83
C ILE A 275 17.66 -9.71 -9.69
N THR A 276 17.66 -8.84 -8.69
CA THR A 276 16.61 -8.82 -7.65
C THR A 276 15.41 -8.03 -8.19
N PRO A 277 14.21 -8.62 -8.28
CA PRO A 277 13.02 -7.86 -8.66
C PRO A 277 12.65 -6.86 -7.55
N ALA A 278 12.13 -5.69 -7.93
CA ALA A 278 11.69 -4.66 -6.99
C ALA A 278 10.50 -5.15 -6.13
N PHE A 279 9.63 -5.96 -6.73
CA PHE A 279 8.43 -6.52 -6.08
C PHE A 279 8.35 -8.04 -6.30
N PRO A 280 7.59 -8.74 -5.45
CA PRO A 280 7.00 -8.29 -4.17
C PRO A 280 8.07 -7.93 -3.14
N LYS A 281 7.79 -6.96 -2.26
CA LYS A 281 8.57 -6.79 -1.03
C LYS A 281 8.23 -7.94 -0.09
N LEU A 282 9.22 -8.43 0.65
CA LEU A 282 9.04 -9.57 1.56
C LEU A 282 9.23 -9.11 3.00
N ILE A 283 8.33 -9.54 3.88
CA ILE A 283 8.42 -9.30 5.32
C ILE A 283 8.36 -10.65 6.03
N TYR A 284 9.36 -10.93 6.85
CA TYR A 284 9.48 -12.14 7.63
C TYR A 284 9.42 -11.84 9.12
N VAL A 285 8.53 -12.53 9.83
CA VAL A 285 8.33 -12.34 11.26
C VAL A 285 9.18 -13.33 12.04
N LEU A 286 9.96 -12.80 12.97
CA LEU A 286 10.74 -13.55 13.95
C LEU A 286 9.90 -13.77 15.21
N ASP A 287 9.66 -15.02 15.57
CA ASP A 287 8.92 -15.44 16.76
C ASP A 287 9.61 -16.62 17.44
N GLU A 288 9.08 -17.12 18.53
CA GLU A 288 9.66 -18.19 19.35
C GLU A 288 9.92 -19.47 18.58
N ASP A 289 9.09 -19.80 17.58
CA ASP A 289 9.18 -21.03 16.78
C ASP A 289 10.26 -21.00 15.70
N ASN A 290 10.92 -19.84 15.46
CA ASN A 290 11.93 -19.69 14.41
C ASN A 290 13.16 -18.84 14.78
N ILE A 291 13.27 -18.34 16.03
CA ILE A 291 14.33 -17.37 16.41
C ILE A 291 15.56 -18.02 17.06
N THR A 292 15.47 -19.24 17.54
CA THR A 292 16.58 -19.97 18.19
C THR A 292 16.96 -21.21 17.43
N GLU A 293 18.22 -21.64 17.53
CA GLU A 293 18.78 -22.79 16.79
C GLU A 293 18.06 -24.10 17.07
N ASP A 294 17.46 -24.24 18.24
CA ASP A 294 16.65 -25.41 18.65
C ASP A 294 15.18 -25.34 18.27
N SER A 295 14.72 -24.20 17.74
CA SER A 295 13.35 -24.04 17.30
C SER A 295 13.07 -24.79 16.00
N LYS A 296 11.85 -25.31 15.85
CA LYS A 296 11.43 -26.16 14.73
C LYS A 296 11.69 -25.56 13.36
N TYR A 297 11.50 -24.24 13.24
CA TYR A 297 11.57 -23.54 11.97
C TYR A 297 12.82 -22.62 11.87
N TRP A 298 13.82 -22.84 12.71
CA TRP A 298 15.10 -22.09 12.65
C TRP A 298 15.72 -22.08 11.24
N TYR A 299 15.63 -23.18 10.52
CA TYR A 299 16.16 -23.29 9.15
C TYR A 299 15.59 -22.23 8.19
N LEU A 300 14.36 -21.72 8.43
CA LEU A 300 13.79 -20.62 7.65
C LEU A 300 14.49 -19.30 7.96
N THR A 301 14.83 -19.05 9.21
CA THR A 301 15.57 -17.85 9.63
C THR A 301 16.99 -17.85 9.07
N GLU A 302 17.68 -19.01 9.07
CA GLU A 302 18.96 -19.15 8.37
C GLU A 302 18.83 -18.87 6.86
N LEU A 303 17.77 -19.40 6.24
CA LEU A 303 17.50 -19.19 4.82
C LEU A 303 17.17 -17.71 4.54
N ALA A 304 16.38 -17.05 5.40
CA ALA A 304 16.08 -15.63 5.33
C ALA A 304 17.35 -14.78 5.42
N ALA A 305 18.25 -15.09 6.37
CA ALA A 305 19.55 -14.41 6.51
C ALA A 305 20.42 -14.57 5.25
N LYS A 306 20.49 -15.77 4.66
CA LYS A 306 21.18 -16.02 3.39
C LYS A 306 20.54 -15.24 2.23
N CYS A 307 19.21 -15.14 2.21
CA CYS A 307 18.48 -14.35 1.23
C CYS A 307 18.80 -12.86 1.39
N THR A 308 18.79 -12.34 2.61
CA THR A 308 19.13 -10.94 2.91
C THR A 308 20.54 -10.61 2.48
N ALA A 309 21.51 -11.46 2.81
CA ALA A 309 22.92 -11.27 2.42
C ALA A 309 23.10 -11.19 0.89
N LYS A 310 22.25 -11.87 0.12
CA LYS A 310 22.34 -11.90 -1.35
C LYS A 310 21.47 -10.86 -2.04
N ARG A 311 20.30 -10.53 -1.47
CA ARG A 311 19.22 -9.79 -2.15
C ARG A 311 18.67 -8.59 -1.37
N MET A 312 19.17 -8.32 -0.18
CA MET A 312 18.72 -7.23 0.71
C MET A 312 17.27 -7.35 1.17
N VAL A 313 16.69 -8.55 1.11
CA VAL A 313 15.33 -8.90 1.54
C VAL A 313 15.33 -10.31 2.11
N PRO A 314 14.40 -10.68 3.01
CA PRO A 314 13.24 -9.93 3.51
C PRO A 314 13.60 -8.84 4.52
N ASP A 315 12.64 -7.95 4.81
CA ASP A 315 12.64 -7.13 6.02
C ASP A 315 12.14 -7.99 7.19
N TYR A 316 12.55 -7.66 8.41
CA TYR A 316 12.24 -8.46 9.60
C TYR A 316 11.33 -7.70 10.56
N ILE A 317 10.36 -8.40 11.14
CA ILE A 317 9.53 -7.93 12.26
C ILE A 317 9.78 -8.84 13.45
N SER A 318 10.04 -8.25 14.62
CA SER A 318 10.03 -8.99 15.89
C SER A 318 8.61 -9.13 16.41
N ALA A 319 8.08 -10.34 16.46
CA ALA A 319 6.78 -10.61 17.05
C ALA A 319 6.70 -10.15 18.50
N LYS A 320 7.75 -10.39 19.31
CA LYS A 320 7.84 -9.93 20.69
C LYS A 320 7.61 -8.43 20.82
N ILE A 321 8.38 -7.63 20.07
CA ILE A 321 8.27 -6.15 20.15
C ILE A 321 6.92 -5.70 19.60
N MET A 322 6.42 -6.34 18.56
CA MET A 322 5.13 -5.98 18.00
C MET A 322 3.99 -6.28 18.97
N LYS A 323 3.99 -7.45 19.62
CA LYS A 323 3.03 -7.79 20.69
C LYS A 323 3.05 -6.78 21.83
N GLU A 324 4.23 -6.30 22.24
CA GLU A 324 4.38 -5.26 23.28
C GLU A 324 3.77 -3.91 22.83
N LEU A 325 3.94 -3.53 21.57
CA LEU A 325 3.49 -2.23 21.03
C LEU A 325 2.04 -2.23 20.51
N LYS A 326 1.47 -3.39 20.23
CA LYS A 326 0.18 -3.58 19.56
C LYS A 326 -0.80 -4.45 20.35
N ASN A 327 -0.77 -4.35 21.69
CA ASN A 327 -1.70 -5.01 22.61
C ASN A 327 -1.79 -6.55 22.41
N GLY A 328 -0.67 -7.18 22.08
CA GLY A 328 -0.59 -8.63 21.90
C GLY A 328 -0.74 -9.10 20.42
N ASP A 329 -1.03 -8.20 19.51
CA ASP A 329 -1.25 -8.53 18.10
C ASP A 329 0.03 -8.49 17.26
N VAL A 330 0.07 -9.37 16.24
CA VAL A 330 1.06 -9.34 15.16
C VAL A 330 0.31 -9.39 13.84
N TYR A 331 0.47 -8.39 13.01
CA TYR A 331 -0.22 -8.26 11.74
C TYR A 331 0.64 -7.53 10.69
N PRO A 332 0.29 -7.64 9.38
CA PRO A 332 1.11 -7.04 8.33
C PRO A 332 1.07 -5.52 8.35
N CYS A 333 2.17 -4.91 7.93
CA CYS A 333 2.19 -3.51 7.53
C CYS A 333 1.71 -3.35 6.08
N MET A 334 1.36 -2.13 5.74
CA MET A 334 1.16 -1.72 4.34
C MET A 334 2.49 -1.73 3.57
N GLY A 335 2.43 -1.62 2.25
CA GLY A 335 3.59 -1.56 1.37
C GLY A 335 4.64 -0.50 1.77
N CYS A 336 4.21 0.60 2.34
CA CYS A 336 5.06 1.69 2.87
C CYS A 336 5.63 1.43 4.27
N ARG A 337 5.40 0.28 4.88
CA ARG A 337 5.79 -0.11 6.25
C ARG A 337 4.98 0.55 7.37
N SER A 338 3.93 1.31 7.07
CA SER A 338 2.98 1.78 8.06
C SER A 338 2.01 0.67 8.48
N PHE A 339 1.64 0.67 9.76
CA PHE A 339 0.64 -0.26 10.28
C PHE A 339 -0.72 0.40 10.38
N LEU A 340 -1.76 -0.27 9.91
CA LEU A 340 -3.13 0.14 10.16
C LEU A 340 -3.47 -0.20 11.60
N THR A 341 -3.67 0.80 12.46
CA THR A 341 -4.08 0.56 13.85
C THR A 341 -5.36 -0.26 13.86
N VAL A 342 -5.40 -1.29 14.70
CA VAL A 342 -6.58 -2.15 14.88
C VAL A 342 -7.36 -1.65 16.07
N GLU A 343 -8.63 -1.36 15.88
CA GLU A 343 -9.56 -0.97 16.96
C GLU A 343 -10.32 -2.21 17.45
N ASP A 344 -10.60 -2.26 18.75
CA ASP A 344 -11.28 -3.39 19.38
C ASP A 344 -12.68 -3.68 18.80
N SER A 345 -13.30 -2.67 18.19
CA SER A 345 -14.58 -2.79 17.47
C SER A 345 -14.47 -3.56 16.17
N GLN A 346 -13.27 -3.67 15.59
CA GLN A 346 -13.03 -4.30 14.30
C GLN A 346 -12.65 -5.77 14.49
N ARG A 347 -13.65 -6.66 14.40
CA ARG A 347 -13.48 -8.09 14.60
C ARG A 347 -14.03 -8.90 13.42
N ASN A 348 -13.42 -10.05 13.20
CA ASN A 348 -13.91 -11.08 12.30
C ASN A 348 -15.11 -11.83 12.95
N ALA A 349 -15.78 -12.66 12.16
CA ALA A 349 -16.92 -13.46 12.63
C ALA A 349 -16.58 -14.43 13.77
N ASP A 350 -15.32 -14.87 13.87
CA ASP A 350 -14.80 -15.73 14.93
C ASP A 350 -14.38 -14.96 16.22
N GLY A 351 -14.52 -13.64 16.22
CA GLY A 351 -14.17 -12.76 17.33
C GLY A 351 -12.70 -12.31 17.37
N SER A 352 -11.84 -12.79 16.48
CA SER A 352 -10.47 -12.30 16.31
C SER A 352 -10.43 -10.86 15.77
N HIS A 353 -9.32 -10.13 16.01
CA HIS A 353 -9.15 -8.82 15.42
C HIS A 353 -9.08 -8.89 13.89
N LYS A 354 -9.72 -7.91 13.25
CA LYS A 354 -9.75 -7.82 11.79
C LYS A 354 -8.48 -7.11 11.29
N PHE A 355 -7.53 -7.89 10.76
CA PHE A 355 -6.31 -7.34 10.17
C PHE A 355 -6.44 -7.10 8.66
N TYR A 356 -7.05 -8.02 7.95
CA TYR A 356 -7.22 -8.00 6.50
C TYR A 356 -8.57 -7.43 6.08
N GLY A 357 -8.68 -7.03 4.82
CA GLY A 357 -9.84 -6.33 4.31
C GLY A 357 -9.93 -4.88 4.82
N ARG A 358 -8.80 -4.26 5.16
CA ARG A 358 -8.70 -2.89 5.66
C ARG A 358 -7.81 -2.05 4.77
N PHE A 359 -7.94 -0.72 4.83
CA PHE A 359 -7.26 0.19 3.92
C PHE A 359 -6.89 1.53 4.58
N ASN A 360 -6.00 2.27 3.92
CA ASN A 360 -5.63 3.64 4.28
C ASN A 360 -6.27 4.61 3.28
N GLN A 361 -6.94 5.63 3.79
CA GLN A 361 -7.65 6.62 2.98
C GLN A 361 -6.70 7.59 2.26
N GLY A 362 -5.51 7.80 2.79
CA GLY A 362 -4.50 8.69 2.24
C GLY A 362 -3.56 9.27 3.28
N VAL A 363 -2.59 10.05 2.81
CA VAL A 363 -1.49 10.58 3.63
C VAL A 363 -1.33 12.09 3.38
N VAL A 364 -1.00 12.82 4.43
CA VAL A 364 -0.47 14.18 4.39
C VAL A 364 0.78 14.22 5.26
N THR A 365 1.88 14.81 4.77
CA THR A 365 3.16 14.87 5.50
C THR A 365 3.46 16.31 5.90
N ILE A 366 3.82 16.52 7.18
CA ILE A 366 4.36 17.79 7.66
C ILE A 366 5.84 17.91 7.35
N ASN A 367 6.28 19.10 6.93
CA ASN A 367 7.69 19.40 6.71
C ASN A 367 8.29 20.01 7.98
N LEU A 368 8.99 19.20 8.78
CA LEU A 368 9.63 19.67 10.02
C LEU A 368 10.81 20.61 9.76
N VAL A 369 11.39 20.58 8.55
CA VAL A 369 12.46 21.52 8.16
C VAL A 369 11.89 22.92 8.00
N ASP A 370 10.72 23.06 7.37
CA ASP A 370 10.02 24.35 7.25
C ASP A 370 9.72 24.92 8.65
N VAL A 371 9.19 24.10 9.57
CA VAL A 371 8.92 24.52 10.95
C VAL A 371 10.19 25.07 11.62
N ALA A 372 11.31 24.34 11.52
CA ALA A 372 12.57 24.74 12.13
C ALA A 372 13.19 25.99 11.49
N CYS A 373 13.10 26.13 10.17
CA CYS A 373 13.60 27.31 9.47
C CYS A 373 12.77 28.56 9.79
N SER A 374 11.44 28.41 9.82
CA SER A 374 10.51 29.52 10.13
C SER A 374 10.59 29.97 11.59
N ALA A 375 11.04 29.11 12.50
CA ALA A 375 11.26 29.43 13.91
C ALA A 375 12.52 30.29 14.15
N GLU A 376 13.44 30.37 13.20
CA GLU A 376 14.68 31.17 13.27
C GLU A 376 15.54 30.93 14.54
N GLY A 377 15.49 29.71 15.07
CA GLY A 377 16.21 29.32 16.30
C GLY A 377 15.48 29.63 17.61
N ASN A 378 14.27 30.19 17.56
CA ASN A 378 13.44 30.44 18.74
C ASN A 378 12.58 29.22 19.05
N MET A 379 12.80 28.62 20.22
CA MET A 379 12.13 27.38 20.65
C MET A 379 10.63 27.57 20.93
N GLU A 380 10.21 28.70 21.48
CA GLU A 380 8.80 29.01 21.74
C GLU A 380 8.04 29.13 20.39
N ARG A 381 8.59 29.92 19.48
CA ARG A 381 8.05 30.09 18.13
C ARG A 381 8.02 28.76 17.35
N PHE A 382 8.99 27.86 17.59
CA PHE A 382 8.99 26.54 16.97
C PHE A 382 7.70 25.75 17.30
N TRP A 383 7.31 25.69 18.57
CA TRP A 383 6.12 24.97 18.98
C TRP A 383 4.82 25.59 18.46
N GLU A 384 4.75 26.93 18.43
CA GLU A 384 3.60 27.64 17.86
C GLU A 384 3.44 27.32 16.35
N ILE A 385 4.52 27.39 15.59
CA ILE A 385 4.52 27.06 14.16
C ILE A 385 4.21 25.58 13.94
N LEU A 386 4.77 24.69 14.74
CA LEU A 386 4.47 23.26 14.65
C LEU A 386 2.96 23.01 14.80
N ASP A 387 2.32 23.59 15.79
CA ASP A 387 0.87 23.45 16.02
C ASP A 387 0.04 24.04 14.87
N GLU A 388 0.43 25.19 14.34
CA GLU A 388 -0.20 25.80 13.16
C GLU A 388 -0.11 24.89 11.94
N ARG A 389 1.08 24.30 11.67
CA ARG A 389 1.28 23.36 10.54
C ARG A 389 0.54 22.04 10.73
N LEU A 390 0.44 21.55 11.96
CA LEU A 390 -0.36 20.37 12.30
C LEU A 390 -1.85 20.61 12.03
N GLU A 391 -2.37 21.78 12.32
CA GLU A 391 -3.75 22.14 12.00
C GLU A 391 -4.00 22.18 10.48
N LEU A 392 -3.04 22.67 9.69
CA LEU A 392 -3.09 22.58 8.24
C LEU A 392 -3.13 21.11 7.75
N CYS A 393 -2.29 20.26 8.33
CA CYS A 393 -2.31 18.82 8.04
C CYS A 393 -3.66 18.19 8.39
N HIS A 394 -4.24 18.52 9.55
CA HIS A 394 -5.56 18.03 9.96
C HIS A 394 -6.64 18.38 8.92
N ARG A 395 -6.72 19.64 8.54
CA ARG A 395 -7.68 20.10 7.51
C ARG A 395 -7.45 19.42 6.15
N ALA A 396 -6.20 19.21 5.77
CA ALA A 396 -5.87 18.48 4.55
C ALA A 396 -6.27 17.00 4.61
N LEU A 397 -6.08 16.34 5.76
CA LEU A 397 -6.55 14.97 6.00
C LEU A 397 -8.09 14.89 5.98
N ARG A 398 -8.78 15.88 6.57
CA ARG A 398 -10.25 15.97 6.48
C ARG A 398 -10.73 16.06 5.02
N CYS A 399 -10.07 16.84 4.17
CA CYS A 399 -10.40 16.89 2.73
C CYS A 399 -10.31 15.51 2.07
N ARG A 400 -9.29 14.68 2.42
CA ARG A 400 -9.18 13.31 1.91
C ARG A 400 -10.33 12.42 2.36
N HIS A 401 -10.64 12.45 3.66
CA HIS A 401 -11.75 11.69 4.22
C HIS A 401 -13.10 12.08 3.57
N GLU A 402 -13.38 13.37 3.52
CA GLU A 402 -14.62 13.90 2.95
C GLU A 402 -14.76 13.60 1.45
N ARG A 403 -13.64 13.53 0.72
CA ARG A 403 -13.63 13.16 -0.69
C ARG A 403 -14.15 11.75 -0.95
N LEU A 404 -13.89 10.81 -0.03
CA LEU A 404 -14.32 9.41 -0.15
C LEU A 404 -15.79 9.21 0.24
N LEU A 405 -16.40 10.09 1.04
CA LEU A 405 -17.81 9.99 1.41
C LEU A 405 -18.71 9.96 0.18
N GLY A 406 -19.77 9.15 0.26
CA GLY A 406 -20.72 8.94 -0.81
C GLY A 406 -20.17 8.18 -2.02
N THR A 407 -18.98 7.57 -1.92
CA THR A 407 -18.46 6.70 -2.97
C THR A 407 -19.28 5.42 -3.02
N VAL A 408 -19.84 5.10 -4.18
CA VAL A 408 -20.61 3.86 -4.38
C VAL A 408 -19.69 2.67 -4.64
N SER A 409 -20.07 1.51 -4.15
CA SER A 409 -19.28 0.27 -4.28
C SER A 409 -19.01 -0.15 -5.73
N ASP A 410 -19.79 0.35 -6.66
CA ASP A 410 -19.72 0.07 -8.11
C ASP A 410 -18.47 0.64 -8.77
N VAL A 411 -17.79 1.63 -8.18
CA VAL A 411 -16.59 2.24 -8.79
C VAL A 411 -15.37 1.30 -8.79
N ALA A 412 -15.31 0.36 -7.83
CA ALA A 412 -14.27 -0.64 -7.72
C ALA A 412 -14.82 -1.96 -7.13
N PRO A 413 -15.57 -2.75 -7.91
CA PRO A 413 -16.26 -3.94 -7.42
C PRO A 413 -15.32 -4.95 -6.75
N ILE A 414 -14.10 -5.12 -7.28
CA ILE A 414 -13.09 -6.04 -6.70
C ILE A 414 -12.76 -5.69 -5.24
N LEU A 415 -12.74 -4.40 -4.90
CA LEU A 415 -12.44 -3.91 -3.56
C LEU A 415 -13.65 -4.02 -2.65
N TRP A 416 -14.79 -3.48 -3.12
CA TRP A 416 -15.92 -3.18 -2.25
C TRP A 416 -17.02 -4.24 -2.25
N GLN A 417 -17.17 -5.01 -3.36
CA GLN A 417 -18.24 -6.00 -3.52
C GLN A 417 -17.75 -7.45 -3.50
N ASN A 418 -16.50 -7.69 -3.94
CA ASN A 418 -16.00 -9.02 -4.27
C ASN A 418 -14.93 -9.56 -3.29
N GLY A 419 -14.79 -8.94 -2.12
CA GLY A 419 -14.11 -9.52 -0.97
C GLY A 419 -12.69 -9.03 -0.70
N ALA A 420 -12.05 -8.23 -1.59
CA ALA A 420 -10.70 -7.76 -1.30
C ALA A 420 -10.65 -6.90 -0.02
N LEU A 421 -11.63 -6.00 0.16
CA LEU A 421 -11.79 -5.18 1.36
C LEU A 421 -13.15 -5.40 2.03
N ALA A 422 -14.21 -5.57 1.25
CA ALA A 422 -15.56 -5.75 1.76
C ALA A 422 -16.44 -6.58 0.81
N ARG A 423 -17.67 -6.91 1.24
CA ARG A 423 -18.72 -7.51 0.44
C ARG A 423 -19.98 -6.67 0.53
N LEU A 424 -19.89 -5.42 0.06
CA LEU A 424 -21.04 -4.51 -0.04
C LEU A 424 -21.95 -4.94 -1.19
N LYS A 425 -23.20 -4.56 -1.09
CA LYS A 425 -24.15 -4.72 -2.20
C LYS A 425 -23.87 -3.68 -3.29
N LYS A 426 -24.25 -4.00 -4.51
CA LYS A 426 -24.22 -3.06 -5.62
C LYS A 426 -25.03 -1.80 -5.28
N GLY A 427 -24.45 -0.62 -5.55
CA GLY A 427 -25.05 0.69 -5.23
C GLY A 427 -24.97 1.11 -3.76
N GLU A 428 -24.45 0.27 -2.87
CA GLU A 428 -24.18 0.65 -1.47
C GLU A 428 -22.96 1.56 -1.39
N THR A 429 -22.99 2.58 -0.51
CA THR A 429 -21.83 3.45 -0.30
C THR A 429 -20.82 2.82 0.65
N ILE A 430 -19.54 3.23 0.51
CA ILE A 430 -18.43 2.76 1.37
C ILE A 430 -18.37 3.50 2.71
N ASP A 431 -19.29 4.42 2.99
CA ASP A 431 -19.20 5.36 4.11
C ASP A 431 -18.96 4.64 5.45
N LYS A 432 -19.65 3.53 5.70
CA LYS A 432 -19.44 2.74 6.92
C LYS A 432 -18.05 2.14 7.07
N LEU A 433 -17.26 2.09 6.00
CA LEU A 433 -15.88 1.60 6.00
C LEU A 433 -14.85 2.72 6.24
N LEU A 434 -15.31 3.97 6.35
CA LEU A 434 -14.44 5.12 6.56
C LEU A 434 -14.30 5.49 8.05
N PHE A 435 -15.09 4.86 8.93
CA PHE A 435 -15.19 5.16 10.35
C PHE A 435 -14.83 3.96 11.25
N ASP A 436 -14.83 4.18 12.53
CA ASP A 436 -14.70 3.18 13.59
C ASP A 436 -13.45 2.28 13.46
N GLY A 437 -12.36 2.81 12.89
CA GLY A 437 -11.11 2.08 12.71
C GLY A 437 -11.12 1.01 11.62
N TYR A 438 -12.18 0.90 10.80
CA TYR A 438 -12.16 0.01 9.65
C TYR A 438 -11.10 0.42 8.63
N SER A 439 -10.97 1.70 8.38
CA SER A 439 -9.86 2.30 7.62
C SER A 439 -9.10 3.31 8.47
N THR A 440 -7.93 3.69 8.02
CA THR A 440 -7.09 4.71 8.67
C THR A 440 -6.81 5.85 7.71
N ILE A 441 -6.40 6.99 8.28
CA ILE A 441 -5.81 8.10 7.54
C ILE A 441 -4.51 8.47 8.23
N SER A 442 -3.47 8.88 7.49
CA SER A 442 -2.12 8.95 8.04
C SER A 442 -1.53 10.36 8.00
N LEU A 443 -1.02 10.82 9.13
CA LEU A 443 -0.09 11.93 9.22
C LEU A 443 1.34 11.40 9.04
N GLY A 444 2.05 11.87 8.02
CA GLY A 444 3.48 11.65 7.83
C GLY A 444 4.31 12.83 8.35
N TYR A 445 5.60 12.62 8.51
CA TYR A 445 6.57 13.69 8.80
C TYR A 445 7.85 13.48 8.00
N ALA A 446 8.55 14.57 7.69
CA ALA A 446 9.85 14.55 7.03
C ALA A 446 10.79 15.57 7.66
N GLY A 447 12.10 15.27 7.65
CA GLY A 447 13.12 16.23 8.06
C GLY A 447 13.40 16.28 9.57
N LEU A 448 13.20 15.19 10.32
CA LEU A 448 13.49 15.15 11.76
C LEU A 448 14.96 15.43 12.08
N TYR A 449 15.87 14.87 11.27
CA TYR A 449 17.30 15.12 11.41
C TYR A 449 17.64 16.59 11.16
N GLU A 450 17.23 17.13 10.04
CA GLU A 450 17.47 18.50 9.61
C GLU A 450 16.86 19.51 10.59
N MET A 451 15.67 19.22 11.10
CA MET A 451 15.01 20.02 12.15
C MET A 451 15.90 20.10 13.40
N CYS A 452 16.40 18.98 13.90
CA CYS A 452 17.29 18.96 15.07
C CYS A 452 18.60 19.69 14.80
N MET A 453 19.20 19.49 13.63
CA MET A 453 20.40 20.22 13.21
C MET A 453 20.16 21.71 13.14
N ARG A 454 19.03 22.17 12.63
CA ARG A 454 18.70 23.58 12.49
C ARG A 454 18.42 24.26 13.84
N MET A 455 17.72 23.58 14.75
CA MET A 455 17.33 24.11 16.07
C MET A 455 18.41 24.00 17.13
N LEU A 456 19.19 22.91 17.14
CA LEU A 456 20.14 22.59 18.22
C LEU A 456 21.58 22.38 17.73
N GLY A 457 21.81 22.34 16.43
CA GLY A 457 23.14 22.03 15.86
C GLY A 457 23.61 20.59 16.07
N LYS A 458 22.67 19.67 16.42
CA LYS A 458 22.95 18.28 16.78
C LYS A 458 21.98 17.33 16.08
N SER A 459 22.45 16.09 15.80
CA SER A 459 21.60 15.03 15.25
C SER A 459 20.52 14.61 16.24
N HIS A 460 19.36 14.17 15.75
CA HIS A 460 18.28 13.57 16.56
C HIS A 460 18.74 12.34 17.37
N THR A 461 19.86 11.71 17.00
CA THR A 461 20.46 10.59 17.73
C THR A 461 21.44 11.04 18.82
N ASP A 462 21.83 12.31 18.87
CA ASP A 462 22.67 12.86 19.92
C ASP A 462 21.89 12.87 21.25
N PRO A 463 22.51 12.44 22.38
CA PRO A 463 21.85 12.40 23.68
C PRO A 463 21.21 13.73 24.11
N GLU A 464 21.77 14.87 23.70
CA GLU A 464 21.24 16.19 24.04
C GLU A 464 20.07 16.62 23.14
N ALA A 465 20.02 16.19 21.87
CA ALA A 465 18.94 16.50 20.94
C ALA A 465 17.78 15.47 20.98
N LYS A 466 18.05 14.23 21.41
CA LYS A 466 17.07 13.14 21.47
C LYS A 466 15.80 13.52 22.26
N PRO A 467 15.86 14.16 23.44
CA PRO A 467 14.65 14.57 24.16
C PRO A 467 13.74 15.51 23.35
N PHE A 468 14.33 16.45 22.60
CA PHE A 468 13.59 17.36 21.74
C PHE A 468 12.95 16.60 20.57
N ALA A 469 13.68 15.74 19.90
CA ALA A 469 13.17 14.90 18.81
C ALA A 469 11.97 14.04 19.29
N LEU A 470 12.10 13.41 20.45
CA LEU A 470 11.02 12.62 21.04
C LEU A 470 9.81 13.48 21.44
N ALA A 471 10.02 14.68 21.94
CA ALA A 471 8.93 15.62 22.28
C ALA A 471 8.13 16.03 21.02
N VAL A 472 8.82 16.27 19.89
CA VAL A 472 8.16 16.54 18.61
C VAL A 472 7.33 15.34 18.16
N MET A 473 7.90 14.13 18.18
CA MET A 473 7.17 12.90 17.83
C MET A 473 5.97 12.66 18.74
N GLN A 474 6.13 12.91 20.04
CA GLN A 474 5.03 12.82 20.99
C GLN A 474 3.92 13.84 20.66
N ARG A 475 4.27 15.08 20.32
CA ARG A 475 3.28 16.10 19.93
C ARG A 475 2.47 15.67 18.70
N LEU A 476 3.14 15.10 17.65
CA LEU A 476 2.45 14.55 16.50
C LEU A 476 1.46 13.44 16.89
N ASN A 477 1.92 12.52 17.74
CA ASN A 477 1.10 11.40 18.20
C ASN A 477 -0.12 11.87 19.03
N ASP A 478 0.07 12.84 19.90
CA ASP A 478 -1.01 13.39 20.73
C ASP A 478 -2.06 14.09 19.88
N LYS A 479 -1.64 14.85 18.86
CA LYS A 479 -2.56 15.45 17.87
C LYS A 479 -3.31 14.39 17.07
N CYS A 480 -2.67 13.31 16.65
CA CYS A 480 -3.36 12.21 15.98
C CYS A 480 -4.42 11.55 16.89
N LYS A 481 -4.17 11.44 18.21
CA LYS A 481 -5.18 10.93 19.15
C LYS A 481 -6.35 11.90 19.31
N GLU A 482 -6.06 13.20 19.49
CA GLU A 482 -7.08 14.26 19.55
C GLU A 482 -8.01 14.23 18.32
N TRP A 483 -7.45 14.09 17.13
CA TRP A 483 -8.23 14.07 15.87
C TRP A 483 -9.07 12.81 15.68
N LYS A 484 -8.72 11.69 16.34
CA LYS A 484 -9.55 10.49 16.33
C LYS A 484 -10.83 10.62 17.15
N GLU A 485 -10.81 11.46 18.16
CA GLU A 485 -11.94 11.69 19.07
C GLU A 485 -12.90 12.76 18.55
N ALA A 486 -12.47 13.58 17.59
CA ALA A 486 -13.23 14.66 16.97
C ALA A 486 -13.90 14.25 15.64
#